data_eb645d0dc1a909db3dccc8e242dda2f4
#
_entry.id   eb645d0dc1a909db3dccc8e242dda2f4
#
_cell.length_a   1.000
_cell.length_b   1.000
_cell.length_c   1.000
_cell.angle_alpha   90.00
_cell.angle_beta   90.00
_cell.angle_gamma   90.00
#
_symmetry.space_group_name_H-M   'P 1'
#
loop_
_entity.id
_entity.type
_entity.pdbx_description
1 polymer ?
#
loop_
_entity_poly.entity_id
_entity_poly.type
_entity_poly.pdbx_seq_one_letter_code
_entity_poly.pdbx_strand_id
1 'polypeptide(L)'
;MTVKAIPSSGGVEAAIRRASTSTGVDFDFLMKTARRESAMNPNARAPTSSASGLFQFIEQTWLGTVKRHGAKHGYGQYADLIYQGGDGRWQVRGSARNVVLDLRFDPQAASTMAGE
;
A
#
# COMPACT_ATOMS: atom_id res chain seq x y z
N MET A 1 -23.71 -14.19 -14.44
CA MET A 1 -22.78 -14.61 -13.44
C MET A 1 -21.49 -13.83 -13.57
N THR A 2 -20.85 -13.69 -12.52
CA THR A 2 -19.69 -12.86 -12.51
C THR A 2 -18.47 -13.68 -12.20
N VAL A 3 -17.51 -13.58 -13.04
CA VAL A 3 -16.24 -14.14 -12.72
C VAL A 3 -15.61 -13.26 -11.70
N LYS A 4 -15.16 -13.87 -10.66
CA LYS A 4 -14.47 -13.21 -9.64
C LYS A 4 -13.22 -12.58 -10.21
N ALA A 5 -13.15 -11.31 -10.08
CA ALA A 5 -11.98 -10.61 -10.57
C ALA A 5 -10.80 -10.91 -9.69
N ILE A 6 -9.91 -11.69 -10.21
CA ILE A 6 -8.59 -11.78 -9.66
C ILE A 6 -7.84 -10.59 -10.20
N PRO A 7 -7.12 -9.84 -9.39
CA PRO A 7 -6.32 -8.75 -9.94
C PRO A 7 -5.38 -9.33 -10.99
N SER A 8 -5.68 -9.09 -12.23
CA SER A 8 -4.81 -9.46 -13.32
C SER A 8 -3.66 -8.46 -13.35
N SER A 9 -2.62 -8.78 -14.09
CA SER A 9 -1.53 -7.83 -14.27
C SER A 9 -2.04 -6.53 -14.89
N GLY A 10 -3.13 -6.59 -15.71
CA GLY A 10 -3.76 -5.39 -16.24
C GLY A 10 -4.36 -4.52 -15.15
N GLY A 11 -4.99 -5.13 -14.16
CA GLY A 11 -5.57 -4.38 -13.04
C GLY A 11 -4.50 -3.76 -12.16
N VAL A 12 -3.42 -4.49 -11.91
CA VAL A 12 -2.29 -3.98 -11.14
C VAL A 12 -1.60 -2.86 -11.91
N GLU A 13 -1.37 -3.06 -13.19
CA GLU A 13 -0.73 -2.04 -14.02
C GLU A 13 -1.55 -0.75 -14.05
N ALA A 14 -2.88 -0.86 -14.16
CA ALA A 14 -3.75 0.30 -14.16
C ALA A 14 -3.66 1.05 -12.83
N ALA A 15 -3.57 0.33 -11.72
CA ALA A 15 -3.41 0.95 -10.40
C ALA A 15 -2.09 1.70 -10.31
N ILE A 16 -1.01 1.11 -10.81
CA ILE A 16 0.30 1.77 -10.82
C ILE A 16 0.26 3.02 -11.70
N ARG A 17 -0.42 2.94 -12.85
CA ARG A 17 -0.53 4.09 -13.74
C ARG A 17 -1.29 5.24 -13.08
N ARG A 18 -2.39 4.95 -12.37
CA ARG A 18 -3.12 5.99 -11.65
C ARG A 18 -2.26 6.59 -10.54
N ALA A 19 -1.49 5.75 -9.84
CA ALA A 19 -0.58 6.23 -8.80
C ALA A 19 0.51 7.13 -9.39
N SER A 20 1.07 6.76 -10.53
CA SER A 20 2.04 7.60 -11.23
C SER A 20 1.45 8.98 -11.53
N THR A 21 0.21 9.01 -12.02
CA THR A 21 -0.45 10.27 -12.35
C THR A 21 -0.68 11.12 -11.09
N SER A 22 -1.15 10.50 -10.00
CA SER A 22 -1.52 11.26 -8.80
C SER A 22 -0.32 11.70 -7.96
N THR A 23 0.81 11.01 -8.06
CA THR A 23 1.99 11.33 -7.25
C THR A 23 3.08 12.03 -8.04
N GLY A 24 3.06 11.93 -9.37
CA GLY A 24 4.12 12.46 -10.22
C GLY A 24 5.33 11.56 -10.33
N VAL A 25 5.31 10.38 -9.73
CA VAL A 25 6.43 9.45 -9.81
C VAL A 25 6.34 8.66 -11.11
N ASP A 26 7.48 8.44 -11.75
CA ASP A 26 7.54 7.80 -13.05
C ASP A 26 6.91 6.40 -13.05
N PHE A 27 6.08 6.14 -14.06
CA PHE A 27 5.38 4.87 -14.18
C PHE A 27 6.35 3.69 -14.29
N ASP A 28 7.39 3.82 -15.13
CA ASP A 28 8.34 2.72 -15.32
C ASP A 28 9.10 2.41 -14.04
N PHE A 29 9.43 3.44 -13.27
CA PHE A 29 10.09 3.24 -11.99
C PHE A 29 9.21 2.44 -11.04
N LEU A 30 7.94 2.80 -10.93
CA LEU A 30 7.00 2.07 -10.07
C LEU A 30 6.80 0.63 -10.55
N MET A 31 6.71 0.43 -11.86
CA MET A 31 6.58 -0.92 -12.41
C MET A 31 7.78 -1.80 -12.10
N LYS A 32 8.98 -1.25 -12.28
CA LYS A 32 10.20 -1.99 -11.98
C LYS A 32 10.30 -2.34 -10.51
N THR A 33 9.91 -1.40 -9.65
CA THR A 33 9.92 -1.63 -8.22
C THR A 33 8.95 -2.75 -7.83
N ALA A 34 7.73 -2.71 -8.37
CA ALA A 34 6.75 -3.76 -8.07
C ALA A 34 7.21 -5.13 -8.56
N ARG A 35 7.84 -5.19 -9.73
CA ARG A 35 8.39 -6.45 -10.24
C ARG A 35 9.47 -6.99 -9.32
N ARG A 36 10.38 -6.11 -8.91
CA ARG A 36 11.49 -6.51 -8.04
C ARG A 36 11.00 -6.96 -6.67
N GLU A 37 10.02 -6.22 -6.09
CA GLU A 37 9.59 -6.49 -4.73
C GLU A 37 8.65 -7.69 -4.62
N SER A 38 7.75 -7.87 -5.56
CA SER A 38 6.68 -8.85 -5.42
C SER A 38 6.41 -9.65 -6.69
N ALA A 39 7.17 -9.47 -7.75
CA ALA A 39 6.85 -10.03 -9.06
C ALA A 39 5.44 -9.64 -9.52
N MET A 40 5.02 -8.41 -9.21
CA MET A 40 3.70 -7.86 -9.54
C MET A 40 2.55 -8.55 -8.81
N ASN A 41 2.83 -9.21 -7.69
CA ASN A 41 1.80 -9.91 -6.92
C ASN A 41 1.29 -9.02 -5.79
N PRO A 42 0.04 -8.53 -5.87
CA PRO A 42 -0.50 -7.65 -4.82
C PRO A 42 -0.73 -8.36 -3.49
N ASN A 43 -0.73 -9.69 -3.49
CA ASN A 43 -0.96 -10.47 -2.29
C ASN A 43 0.30 -11.07 -1.69
N ALA A 44 1.47 -10.66 -2.17
CA ALA A 44 2.73 -11.22 -1.72
C ALA A 44 2.98 -10.93 -0.24
N ARG A 45 3.50 -11.92 0.48
CA ARG A 45 3.90 -11.79 1.87
C ARG A 45 5.32 -12.29 2.01
N ALA A 46 6.17 -11.51 2.65
CA ALA A 46 7.54 -11.95 2.89
C ALA A 46 7.55 -13.06 3.95
N PRO A 47 8.39 -14.09 3.78
CA PRO A 47 8.39 -15.21 4.73
C PRO A 47 9.04 -14.87 6.07
N THR A 48 9.90 -13.86 6.13
CA THR A 48 10.69 -13.59 7.34
C THR A 48 10.57 -12.16 7.87
N SER A 49 9.64 -11.38 7.32
CA SER A 49 9.43 -10.02 7.79
C SER A 49 7.97 -9.64 7.64
N SER A 50 7.62 -8.42 8.06
CA SER A 50 6.24 -7.93 7.92
C SER A 50 5.95 -7.36 6.53
N ALA A 51 6.91 -7.40 5.61
CA ALA A 51 6.73 -6.84 4.27
C ALA A 51 5.61 -7.55 3.54
N SER A 52 4.71 -6.78 2.94
CA SER A 52 3.52 -7.32 2.30
C SER A 52 3.09 -6.46 1.14
N GLY A 53 2.39 -7.10 0.18
CA GLY A 53 1.76 -6.44 -0.93
C GLY A 53 2.67 -6.20 -2.10
N LEU A 54 2.14 -5.47 -3.05
CA LEU A 54 2.78 -5.22 -4.35
C LEU A 54 4.17 -4.60 -4.21
N PHE A 55 4.37 -3.72 -3.23
CA PHE A 55 5.63 -3.02 -3.01
C PHE A 55 6.35 -3.45 -1.73
N GLN A 56 5.85 -4.49 -1.08
CA GLN A 56 6.49 -5.08 0.11
C GLN A 56 6.78 -4.06 1.21
N PHE A 57 5.75 -3.30 1.58
CA PHE A 57 5.83 -2.38 2.71
C PHE A 57 5.90 -3.14 4.03
N ILE A 58 6.86 -2.82 4.85
CA ILE A 58 6.85 -3.28 6.25
C ILE A 58 5.86 -2.44 7.04
N GLU A 59 5.40 -2.97 8.18
CA GLU A 59 4.30 -2.35 8.91
C GLU A 59 4.56 -0.90 9.30
N GLN A 60 5.70 -0.62 9.93
CA GLN A 60 5.97 0.74 10.40
C GLN A 60 6.10 1.74 9.27
N THR A 61 6.72 1.36 8.18
CA THR A 61 6.81 2.24 7.01
C THR A 61 5.43 2.50 6.42
N TRP A 62 4.60 1.45 6.33
CA TRP A 62 3.25 1.60 5.82
C TRP A 62 2.43 2.57 6.66
N LEU A 63 2.40 2.34 7.97
CA LEU A 63 1.62 3.17 8.87
C LEU A 63 2.07 4.63 8.83
N GLY A 64 3.37 4.86 8.84
CA GLY A 64 3.90 6.23 8.76
C GLY A 64 3.57 6.91 7.44
N THR A 65 3.62 6.17 6.33
CA THR A 65 3.32 6.72 5.02
C THR A 65 1.84 7.08 4.91
N VAL A 66 0.95 6.17 5.35
CA VAL A 66 -0.49 6.45 5.33
C VAL A 66 -0.81 7.64 6.24
N LYS A 67 -0.16 7.72 7.40
CA LYS A 67 -0.40 8.83 8.32
C LYS A 67 -0.03 10.17 7.70
N ARG A 68 1.12 10.23 7.02
CA ARG A 68 1.59 11.49 6.44
C ARG A 68 0.90 11.87 5.14
N HIS A 69 0.55 10.89 4.32
CA HIS A 69 0.12 11.15 2.94
C HIS A 69 -1.25 10.62 2.59
N GLY A 70 -1.85 9.80 3.44
CA GLY A 70 -3.10 9.12 3.09
C GLY A 70 -4.27 10.07 2.84
N ALA A 71 -4.38 11.12 3.65
CA ALA A 71 -5.53 12.01 3.56
C ALA A 71 -5.67 12.66 2.18
N LYS A 72 -4.56 13.06 1.56
CA LYS A 72 -4.64 13.74 0.27
C LYS A 72 -5.00 12.79 -0.88
N HIS A 73 -4.98 11.49 -0.62
CA HIS A 73 -5.31 10.47 -1.63
C HIS A 73 -6.61 9.74 -1.31
N GLY A 74 -7.41 10.24 -0.37
CA GLY A 74 -8.69 9.64 -0.05
C GLY A 74 -8.64 8.60 1.06
N TYR A 75 -7.52 8.44 1.74
CA TYR A 75 -7.37 7.47 2.82
C TYR A 75 -7.34 8.14 4.20
N GLY A 76 -7.92 9.33 4.31
CA GLY A 76 -7.91 10.08 5.57
C GLY A 76 -8.55 9.34 6.73
N GLN A 77 -9.62 8.58 6.47
CA GLN A 77 -10.27 7.82 7.53
C GLN A 77 -9.33 6.77 8.14
N TYR A 78 -8.42 6.22 7.35
CA TYR A 78 -7.43 5.28 7.86
C TYR A 78 -6.30 6.01 8.56
N ALA A 79 -5.86 7.13 8.01
CA ALA A 79 -4.82 7.95 8.65
C ALA A 79 -5.25 8.41 10.04
N ASP A 80 -6.52 8.71 10.23
CA ASP A 80 -7.05 9.17 11.52
C ASP A 80 -6.97 8.09 12.60
N LEU A 81 -6.89 6.82 12.22
CA LEU A 81 -6.79 5.71 13.16
C LEU A 81 -5.35 5.46 13.61
N ILE A 82 -4.39 6.10 12.95
CA ILE A 82 -2.96 5.89 13.21
C ILE A 82 -2.45 6.99 14.13
N TYR A 83 -1.68 6.60 15.15
CA TYR A 83 -1.07 7.57 16.03
C TYR A 83 0.33 7.09 16.41
N GLN A 84 1.14 8.01 16.90
CA GLN A 84 2.50 7.68 17.33
C GLN A 84 2.49 7.48 18.84
N GLY A 85 3.00 6.33 19.27
CA GLY A 85 3.09 6.03 20.68
C GLY A 85 4.25 6.76 21.34
N GLY A 86 4.35 6.62 22.67
CA GLY A 86 5.39 7.29 23.42
C GLY A 86 6.80 6.83 23.07
N ASP A 87 6.93 5.64 22.48
CA ASP A 87 8.20 5.11 22.02
C ASP A 87 8.54 5.54 20.59
N GLY A 88 7.72 6.38 19.98
CA GLY A 88 7.91 6.85 18.62
C GLY A 88 7.40 5.91 17.55
N ARG A 89 6.88 4.74 17.93
CA ARG A 89 6.38 3.79 16.94
C ARG A 89 4.94 4.11 16.53
N TRP A 90 4.60 3.80 15.28
CA TRP A 90 3.26 3.99 14.78
C TRP A 90 2.35 2.87 15.27
N GLN A 91 1.15 3.24 15.68
CA GLN A 91 0.16 2.32 16.22
C GLN A 91 -1.21 2.65 15.66
N VAL A 92 -2.15 1.72 15.78
CA VAL A 92 -3.50 1.90 15.25
C VAL A 92 -4.50 1.67 16.37
N ARG A 93 -5.51 2.53 16.43
CA ARG A 93 -6.52 2.49 17.48
C ARG A 93 -7.37 1.22 17.40
N GLY A 94 -7.57 0.60 18.56
CA GLY A 94 -8.51 -0.51 18.73
C GLY A 94 -8.25 -1.69 17.81
N SER A 95 -9.32 -2.26 17.31
CA SER A 95 -9.27 -3.46 16.46
C SER A 95 -9.05 -3.14 14.98
N ALA A 96 -8.82 -1.88 14.64
CA ALA A 96 -8.67 -1.46 13.25
C ALA A 96 -7.30 -1.78 12.65
N ARG A 97 -6.37 -2.29 13.47
CA ARG A 97 -5.00 -2.50 13.00
C ARG A 97 -4.93 -3.33 11.72
N ASN A 98 -5.64 -4.46 11.68
CA ASN A 98 -5.58 -5.32 10.51
C ASN A 98 -6.20 -4.67 9.29
N VAL A 99 -7.25 -3.87 9.48
CA VAL A 99 -7.89 -3.16 8.38
C VAL A 99 -6.90 -2.20 7.71
N VAL A 100 -6.18 -1.43 8.51
CA VAL A 100 -5.20 -0.47 7.98
C VAL A 100 -4.02 -1.19 7.34
N LEU A 101 -3.51 -2.24 7.98
CA LEU A 101 -2.38 -2.99 7.44
C LEU A 101 -2.76 -3.75 6.17
N ASP A 102 -3.99 -4.24 6.07
CA ASP A 102 -4.42 -5.00 4.90
C ASP A 102 -4.59 -4.13 3.65
N LEU A 103 -4.62 -2.81 3.80
CA LEU A 103 -4.59 -1.93 2.63
C LEU A 103 -3.31 -2.14 1.80
N ARG A 104 -2.28 -2.72 2.38
CA ARG A 104 -1.07 -3.05 1.62
C ARG A 104 -1.34 -4.05 0.48
N PHE A 105 -2.44 -4.80 0.59
CA PHE A 105 -2.85 -5.76 -0.44
C PHE A 105 -3.77 -5.15 -1.48
N ASP A 106 -4.18 -3.90 -1.30
CA ASP A 106 -4.95 -3.18 -2.30
C ASP A 106 -3.98 -2.53 -3.29
N PRO A 107 -4.02 -2.91 -4.57
CA PRO A 107 -3.05 -2.39 -5.54
C PRO A 107 -3.03 -0.87 -5.64
N GLN A 108 -4.19 -0.22 -5.55
CA GLN A 108 -4.24 1.24 -5.67
C GLN A 108 -3.62 1.91 -4.45
N ALA A 109 -3.97 1.45 -3.25
CA ALA A 109 -3.41 2.04 -2.02
C ALA A 109 -1.90 1.82 -1.97
N ALA A 110 -1.46 0.59 -2.26
CA ALA A 110 -0.03 0.26 -2.23
C ALA A 110 0.75 1.10 -3.24
N SER A 111 0.24 1.21 -4.46
CA SER A 111 0.94 1.95 -5.52
C SER A 111 0.99 3.45 -5.20
N THR A 112 -0.10 4.01 -4.70
CA THR A 112 -0.16 5.42 -4.36
C THR A 112 0.81 5.75 -3.23
N MET A 113 0.84 4.92 -2.19
CA MET A 113 1.76 5.14 -1.09
C MET A 113 3.22 4.93 -1.53
N ALA A 114 3.47 4.00 -2.44
CA ALA A 114 4.82 3.79 -2.97
C ALA A 114 5.31 5.01 -3.75
N GLY A 115 4.40 5.78 -4.35
CA GLY A 115 4.75 6.99 -5.07
C GLY A 115 5.02 8.19 -4.16
N GLU A 116 4.69 8.07 -2.90
CA GLU A 116 4.97 9.13 -1.95
C GLU A 116 6.33 8.90 -1.31
#